data_a6d910a7f3f84ae1e293187f338f6827
#
_entry.id   a6d910a7f3f84ae1e293187f338f6827
#
_cell.length_a   1.000
_cell.length_b   1.000
_cell.length_c   1.000
_cell.angle_alpha   90.00
_cell.angle_beta   90.00
_cell.angle_gamma   90.00
#
_symmetry.space_group_name_H-M   'P 1'
#
loop_
_entity.id
_entity.type
_entity.pdbx_description
1 polymer ?
#
loop_
_entity_poly.entity_id
_entity_poly.type
_entity_poly.pdbx_seq_one_letter_code
_entity_poly.pdbx_strand_id
1 'polypeptide(L)'
;MTNSEKIVYSIFGVTNKSTQDMAYAVDRMAELLFDQNQKLDGIKVGKAIYPVVGERAERPVGGVSRNIQRLTRVCWDAENRKNLIPFLGRDMPIRVPKELLFHLAYYSRTGIPYIKAMKHHAAPPV
;
A
#
# COMPACT_ATOMS: atom_id res chain seq x y z
N MET A 1 1.09 16.03 6.53
CA MET A 1 1.15 14.70 5.89
C MET A 1 -0.01 13.83 6.34
N THR A 2 -0.61 13.09 5.41
CA THR A 2 -1.60 12.09 5.74
C THR A 2 -0.92 10.86 6.35
N ASN A 3 -1.70 9.94 6.92
CA ASN A 3 -1.14 8.68 7.45
C ASN A 3 -0.43 7.89 6.36
N SER A 4 -1.02 7.80 5.18
CA SER A 4 -0.42 7.09 4.05
C SER A 4 0.90 7.71 3.62
N GLU A 5 0.96 9.04 3.57
CA GLU A 5 2.20 9.74 3.23
C GLU A 5 3.30 9.48 4.26
N LYS A 6 2.95 9.49 5.55
CA LYS A 6 3.92 9.19 6.63
C LYS A 6 4.47 7.77 6.51
N ILE A 7 3.59 6.81 6.25
CA ILE A 7 4.00 5.41 6.07
C ILE A 7 4.95 5.27 4.89
N VAL A 8 4.57 5.82 3.75
CA VAL A 8 5.38 5.73 2.54
C VAL A 8 6.73 6.43 2.73
N TYR A 9 6.74 7.61 3.35
CA TYR A 9 7.99 8.30 3.66
C TYR A 9 8.88 7.47 4.59
N SER A 10 8.30 6.83 5.60
CA SER A 10 9.07 5.97 6.52
C SER A 10 9.74 4.81 5.81
N ILE A 11 9.13 4.29 4.76
CA ILE A 11 9.68 3.16 4.01
C ILE A 11 10.77 3.62 3.04
N PHE A 12 10.50 4.65 2.25
CA PHE A 12 11.36 5.03 1.12
C PHE A 12 12.29 6.20 1.41
N GLY A 13 12.01 6.98 2.45
CA GLY A 13 12.87 8.08 2.88
C GLY A 13 12.89 9.30 1.98
N VAL A 14 12.04 9.36 0.96
CA VAL A 14 11.98 10.47 0.01
C VAL A 14 10.53 10.82 -0.28
N THR A 15 10.33 12.07 -0.71
CA THR A 15 9.02 12.55 -1.19
C THR A 15 9.21 13.00 -2.64
N ASN A 16 8.57 12.29 -3.55
CA ASN A 16 8.60 12.60 -4.98
C ASN A 16 7.31 12.11 -5.64
N LYS A 17 7.24 12.22 -6.97
CA LYS A 17 6.04 11.81 -7.70
C LYS A 17 5.72 10.33 -7.50
N SER A 18 6.72 9.47 -7.48
CA SER A 18 6.52 8.03 -7.32
C SER A 18 5.98 7.69 -5.93
N THR A 19 6.56 8.27 -4.88
CA THR A 19 6.08 8.02 -3.51
C THR A 19 4.71 8.64 -3.29
N GLN A 20 4.40 9.75 -3.95
CA GLN A 20 3.07 10.33 -3.89
C GLN A 20 2.03 9.42 -4.54
N ASP A 21 2.34 8.83 -5.69
CA ASP A 21 1.47 7.84 -6.33
C ASP A 21 1.22 6.65 -5.39
N MET A 22 2.26 6.18 -4.72
CA MET A 22 2.13 5.09 -3.76
C MET A 22 1.20 5.48 -2.60
N ALA A 23 1.35 6.68 -2.06
CA ALA A 23 0.48 7.15 -0.97
C ALA A 23 -0.98 7.23 -1.40
N TYR A 24 -1.25 7.77 -2.59
CA TYR A 24 -2.61 7.79 -3.13
C TYR A 24 -3.16 6.38 -3.34
N ALA A 25 -2.32 5.45 -3.78
CA ALA A 25 -2.74 4.06 -3.98
C ALA A 25 -3.08 3.38 -2.65
N VAL A 26 -2.31 3.65 -1.60
CA VAL A 26 -2.61 3.15 -0.26
C VAL A 26 -3.95 3.70 0.22
N ASP A 27 -4.19 4.99 0.04
CA ASP A 27 -5.48 5.61 0.41
C ASP A 27 -6.63 4.97 -0.35
N ARG A 28 -6.46 4.74 -1.66
CA ARG A 28 -7.53 4.14 -2.46
C ARG A 28 -7.80 2.71 -2.06
N MET A 29 -6.77 1.93 -1.78
CA MET A 29 -6.94 0.57 -1.28
C MET A 29 -7.71 0.58 0.05
N ALA A 30 -7.37 1.50 0.95
CA ALA A 30 -8.08 1.63 2.22
C ALA A 30 -9.55 1.99 2.03
N GLU A 31 -9.87 2.87 1.09
CA GLU A 31 -11.26 3.21 0.76
C GLU A 31 -12.04 1.97 0.31
N LEU A 32 -11.43 1.17 -0.57
CA LEU A 32 -12.09 -0.03 -1.08
C LEU A 32 -12.34 -1.06 0.01
N LEU A 33 -11.34 -1.29 0.87
CA LEU A 33 -11.43 -2.29 1.92
C LEU A 33 -12.37 -1.88 3.06
N PHE A 34 -12.20 -0.65 3.56
CA PHE A 34 -12.86 -0.22 4.79
C PHE A 34 -14.13 0.59 4.56
N ASP A 35 -14.15 1.44 3.54
CA ASP A 35 -15.31 2.30 3.29
C ASP A 35 -16.33 1.62 2.38
N GLN A 36 -15.86 0.82 1.43
CA GLN A 36 -16.73 0.09 0.50
C GLN A 36 -16.87 -1.39 0.82
N ASN A 37 -16.20 -1.86 1.87
CA ASN A 37 -16.27 -3.25 2.34
C ASN A 37 -15.98 -4.28 1.24
N GLN A 38 -15.10 -3.96 0.31
CA GLN A 38 -14.70 -4.92 -0.71
C GLN A 38 -13.67 -5.89 -0.15
N LYS A 39 -13.72 -7.14 -0.62
CA LYS A 39 -12.72 -8.14 -0.27
C LYS A 39 -11.51 -8.00 -1.20
N LEU A 40 -10.33 -8.25 -0.67
CA LEU A 40 -9.10 -8.12 -1.43
C LEU A 40 -9.13 -8.90 -2.74
N ASP A 41 -9.65 -10.12 -2.72
CA ASP A 41 -9.71 -10.97 -3.91
C ASP A 41 -10.48 -10.32 -5.07
N GLY A 42 -11.48 -9.51 -4.76
CA GLY A 42 -12.28 -8.84 -5.76
C GLY A 42 -11.70 -7.53 -6.27
N ILE A 43 -10.62 -7.05 -5.65
CA ILE A 43 -10.03 -5.76 -6.05
C ILE A 43 -9.05 -5.97 -7.19
N LYS A 44 -9.31 -5.30 -8.32
CA LYS A 44 -8.42 -5.29 -9.48
C LYS A 44 -7.64 -3.99 -9.46
N VAL A 45 -6.35 -4.04 -9.14
CA VAL A 45 -5.52 -2.86 -8.95
C VAL A 45 -5.52 -1.97 -10.19
N GLY A 46 -5.42 -2.57 -11.37
CA GLY A 46 -5.41 -1.84 -12.63
C GLY A 46 -6.72 -1.17 -13.00
N LYS A 47 -7.84 -1.62 -12.41
CA LYS A 47 -9.17 -1.06 -12.72
C LYS A 47 -9.70 -0.17 -11.60
N ALA A 48 -9.42 -0.52 -10.35
CA ALA A 48 -10.04 0.13 -9.20
C ALA A 48 -9.11 1.10 -8.49
N ILE A 49 -7.80 0.97 -8.67
CA ILE A 49 -6.82 1.79 -7.93
C ILE A 49 -6.05 2.72 -8.86
N TYR A 50 -5.34 2.20 -9.86
CA TYR A 50 -4.46 3.03 -10.68
C TYR A 50 -5.18 4.16 -11.42
N PRO A 51 -6.37 3.96 -12.01
CA PRO A 51 -7.07 5.08 -12.66
C PRO A 51 -7.45 6.19 -11.67
N VAL A 52 -7.84 5.85 -10.46
CA VAL A 52 -8.17 6.84 -9.43
C VAL A 52 -6.92 7.61 -9.00
N VAL A 53 -5.80 6.91 -8.83
CA VAL A 53 -4.52 7.55 -8.51
C VAL A 53 -4.11 8.50 -9.63
N GLY A 54 -4.22 8.06 -10.88
CA GLY A 54 -3.89 8.89 -12.04
C GLY A 54 -4.72 10.17 -12.08
N GLU A 55 -6.00 10.06 -11.77
CA GLU A 55 -6.89 11.22 -11.69
C GLU A 55 -6.47 12.17 -10.58
N ARG A 56 -6.23 11.64 -9.37
CA ARG A 56 -5.83 12.46 -8.21
C ARG A 56 -4.46 13.11 -8.40
N ALA A 57 -3.53 12.40 -9.02
CA ALA A 57 -2.17 12.87 -9.22
C ALA A 57 -2.00 13.64 -10.54
N GLU A 58 -3.04 13.67 -11.35
CA GLU A 58 -3.01 14.29 -12.70
C GLU A 58 -1.88 13.70 -13.55
N ARG A 59 -1.80 12.37 -13.58
CA ARG A 59 -0.79 11.62 -14.33
C ARG A 59 -1.43 10.46 -15.09
N PRO A 60 -0.82 10.05 -16.24
CA PRO A 60 -1.32 8.89 -16.99
C PRO A 60 -1.26 7.61 -16.14
N VAL A 61 -2.25 6.76 -16.31
CA VAL A 61 -2.37 5.50 -15.57
C VAL A 61 -1.14 4.61 -15.76
N GLY A 62 -0.58 4.57 -16.97
CA GLY A 62 0.63 3.78 -17.24
C GLY A 62 1.82 4.25 -16.42
N GLY A 63 1.97 5.55 -16.22
CA GLY A 63 3.02 6.10 -15.36
C GLY A 63 2.83 5.73 -13.90
N VAL A 64 1.59 5.80 -13.41
CA VAL A 64 1.24 5.39 -12.05
C VAL A 64 1.58 3.92 -11.84
N SER A 65 1.14 3.07 -12.76
CA SER A 65 1.41 1.62 -12.68
C SER A 65 2.91 1.33 -12.60
N ARG A 66 3.70 1.95 -13.49
CA ARG A 66 5.15 1.75 -13.51
C ARG A 66 5.81 2.20 -12.20
N ASN A 67 5.38 3.35 -11.68
CA ASN A 67 5.94 3.89 -10.42
C ASN A 67 5.67 2.94 -9.25
N ILE A 68 4.45 2.46 -9.12
CA ILE A 68 4.06 1.59 -8.02
C ILE A 68 4.75 0.23 -8.14
N GLN A 69 4.83 -0.33 -9.34
CA GLN A 69 5.54 -1.59 -9.57
C GLN A 69 7.02 -1.47 -9.24
N ARG A 70 7.65 -0.36 -9.65
CA ARG A 70 9.07 -0.12 -9.36
C ARG A 70 9.32 -0.01 -7.85
N LEU A 71 8.49 0.76 -7.14
CA LEU A 71 8.64 0.91 -5.70
C LEU A 71 8.39 -0.42 -4.97
N THR A 72 7.48 -1.23 -5.45
CA THR A 72 7.25 -2.57 -4.88
C THR A 72 8.51 -3.43 -5.00
N ARG A 73 9.20 -3.35 -6.14
CA ARG A 73 10.46 -4.07 -6.31
C ARG A 73 11.57 -3.52 -5.41
N VAL A 74 11.61 -2.20 -5.23
CA VAL A 74 12.60 -1.56 -4.34
C VAL A 74 12.44 -2.03 -2.90
N CYS A 75 11.25 -2.45 -2.49
CA CYS A 75 11.04 -3.01 -1.16
C CYS A 75 11.83 -4.29 -0.89
N TRP A 76 12.39 -4.92 -1.93
CA TRP A 76 13.29 -6.07 -1.78
C TRP A 76 14.71 -5.67 -1.38
N ASP A 77 15.07 -4.42 -1.59
CA ASP A 77 16.35 -3.89 -1.14
C ASP A 77 16.41 -4.03 0.37
N ALA A 78 17.55 -4.51 0.90
CA ALA A 78 17.71 -4.80 2.32
C ALA A 78 17.39 -3.59 3.20
N GLU A 79 17.78 -2.40 2.76
CA GLU A 79 17.53 -1.17 3.51
C GLU A 79 16.05 -0.86 3.61
N ASN A 80 15.35 -0.95 2.48
CA ASN A 80 13.91 -0.68 2.44
C ASN A 80 13.10 -1.77 3.16
N ARG A 81 13.55 -3.02 3.09
CA ARG A 81 12.90 -4.12 3.82
C ARG A 81 12.88 -3.88 5.32
N LYS A 82 13.97 -3.38 5.88
CA LYS A 82 14.01 -3.05 7.31
C LYS A 82 12.94 -2.03 7.67
N ASN A 83 12.75 -1.04 6.81
CA ASN A 83 11.75 0.00 7.03
C ASN A 83 10.32 -0.51 6.86
N LEU A 84 10.15 -1.59 6.12
CA LEU A 84 8.83 -2.17 5.85
C LEU A 84 8.33 -3.06 7.01
N ILE A 85 9.24 -3.70 7.73
CA ILE A 85 8.91 -4.64 8.80
C ILE A 85 7.92 -4.07 9.83
N PRO A 86 8.06 -2.82 10.31
CA PRO A 86 7.10 -2.29 11.28
C PRO A 86 5.65 -2.28 10.80
N PHE A 87 5.44 -2.17 9.50
CA PHE A 87 4.09 -2.13 8.92
C PHE A 87 3.57 -3.51 8.56
N LEU A 88 4.47 -4.45 8.25
CA LEU A 88 4.10 -5.83 7.93
C LEU A 88 3.96 -6.70 9.18
N GLY A 89 4.66 -6.36 10.25
CA GLY A 89 4.67 -7.14 11.49
C GLY A 89 5.77 -8.19 11.55
N ARG A 90 6.42 -8.48 10.45
CA ARG A 90 7.60 -9.36 10.37
C ARG A 90 8.28 -9.17 9.02
N ASP A 91 9.47 -9.75 8.89
CA ASP A 91 10.15 -9.79 7.59
C ASP A 91 9.49 -10.86 6.73
N MET A 92 8.81 -10.45 5.69
CA MET A 92 8.12 -11.34 4.76
C MET A 92 8.24 -10.79 3.35
N PRO A 93 8.33 -11.67 2.34
CA PRO A 93 8.46 -11.21 0.97
C PRO A 93 7.17 -10.56 0.46
N ILE A 94 7.29 -9.39 -0.11
CA ILE A 94 6.20 -8.70 -0.81
C ILE A 94 6.63 -8.56 -2.27
N ARG A 95 5.95 -9.24 -3.17
CA ARG A 95 6.35 -9.34 -4.57
C ARG A 95 5.44 -8.60 -5.53
N VAL A 96 4.21 -8.35 -5.13
CA VAL A 96 3.22 -7.73 -6.02
C VAL A 96 2.64 -6.50 -5.36
N PRO A 97 2.30 -5.46 -6.16
CA PRO A 97 1.75 -4.22 -5.61
C PRO A 97 0.50 -4.42 -4.76
N LYS A 98 -0.38 -5.33 -5.15
CA LYS A 98 -1.63 -5.56 -4.41
C LYS A 98 -1.38 -5.95 -2.95
N GLU A 99 -0.41 -6.83 -2.71
CA GLU A 99 -0.05 -7.24 -1.36
C GLU A 99 0.50 -6.06 -0.55
N LEU A 100 1.41 -5.30 -1.16
CA LEU A 100 2.00 -4.14 -0.49
C LEU A 100 0.92 -3.14 -0.12
N LEU A 101 0.07 -2.80 -1.08
CA LEU A 101 -1.01 -1.83 -0.85
C LEU A 101 -1.98 -2.31 0.23
N PHE A 102 -2.28 -3.60 0.26
CA PHE A 102 -3.16 -4.16 1.28
C PHE A 102 -2.58 -3.95 2.70
N HIS A 103 -1.33 -4.36 2.91
CA HIS A 103 -0.71 -4.25 4.23
C HIS A 103 -0.59 -2.80 4.67
N LEU A 104 -0.18 -1.91 3.79
CA LEU A 104 -0.03 -0.50 4.13
C LEU A 104 -1.39 0.17 4.36
N ALA A 105 -2.40 -0.19 3.58
CA ALA A 105 -3.75 0.33 3.78
C ALA A 105 -4.33 -0.13 5.11
N TYR A 106 -4.15 -1.40 5.45
CA TYR A 106 -4.61 -1.93 6.73
C TYR A 106 -3.97 -1.19 7.89
N TYR A 107 -2.64 -1.04 7.84
CA TYR A 107 -1.94 -0.30 8.88
C TYR A 107 -2.38 1.15 8.96
N SER A 108 -2.61 1.81 7.83
CA SER A 108 -3.00 3.22 7.81
C SER A 108 -4.32 3.48 8.53
N ARG A 109 -5.22 2.49 8.51
CA ARG A 109 -6.55 2.62 9.12
C ARG A 109 -6.60 2.08 10.55
N THR A 110 -5.81 1.11 10.90
CA THR A 110 -5.90 0.43 12.20
C THR A 110 -4.72 0.72 13.13
N GLY A 111 -3.58 1.12 12.58
CA GLY A 111 -2.35 1.29 13.34
C GLY A 111 -1.71 -0.03 13.78
N ILE A 112 -2.20 -1.15 13.28
CA ILE A 112 -1.75 -2.49 13.67
C ILE A 112 -1.42 -3.27 12.39
N PRO A 113 -0.24 -3.95 12.32
CA PRO A 113 0.04 -4.81 11.18
C PRO A 113 -1.01 -5.92 11.06
N TYR A 114 -1.42 -6.22 9.82
CA TYR A 114 -2.48 -7.21 9.59
C TYR A 114 -2.16 -8.57 10.21
N ILE A 115 -0.91 -9.04 10.11
CA ILE A 115 -0.49 -10.31 10.67
C ILE A 115 -0.70 -10.36 12.19
N LYS A 116 -0.44 -9.25 12.87
CA LYS A 116 -0.64 -9.17 14.33
C LYS A 116 -2.11 -9.16 14.69
N ALA A 117 -2.93 -8.50 13.89
CA ALA A 117 -4.39 -8.52 14.07
C ALA A 117 -4.94 -9.94 13.93
N MET A 118 -4.43 -10.71 12.97
CA MET A 118 -4.85 -12.10 12.78
C MET A 118 -4.55 -12.99 13.98
N LYS A 119 -3.47 -12.72 14.71
CA LYS A 119 -3.09 -13.53 15.87
C LYS A 119 -3.98 -13.31 17.08
N HIS A 120 -4.56 -12.13 17.22
CA HIS A 120 -5.31 -11.73 18.40
C HIS A 120 -6.82 -11.74 18.21
N HIS A 121 -7.29 -11.61 17.00
CA HIS A 121 -8.71 -11.51 16.68
C HIS A 121 -9.00 -12.25 15.39
N ALA A 122 -10.26 -12.59 15.17
CA ALA A 122 -10.71 -13.02 13.85
C ALA A 122 -10.42 -11.87 12.88
N ALA A 123 -9.49 -12.09 11.98
CA ALA A 123 -9.09 -11.06 11.03
C ALA A 123 -10.24 -10.76 10.07
N PRO A 124 -10.35 -9.51 9.56
CA PRO A 124 -11.28 -9.21 8.49
C PRO A 124 -11.01 -10.12 7.30
N PRO A 125 -12.03 -10.53 6.58
CA PRO A 125 -11.82 -11.33 5.38
C PRO A 125 -11.05 -10.55 4.33
N VAL A 126 -10.08 -11.20 3.77
CA VAL A 126 -9.27 -10.61 2.69
C VAL A 126 -9.70 -11.18 1.36
#